data_02afff4e239daa52edafab3ecf5fd640
#
_entry.id   02afff4e239daa52edafab3ecf5fd640
#
_cell.length_a   1.000
_cell.length_b   1.000
_cell.length_c   1.000
_cell.angle_alpha   90.00
_cell.angle_beta   90.00
_cell.angle_gamma   90.00
#
_symmetry.space_group_name_H-M   'P 1'
#
loop_
_entity.id
_entity.type
_entity.pdbx_description
1 polymer ?
#
loop_
_entity_poly.entity_id
_entity_poly.type
_entity_poly.pdbx_seq_one_letter_code
_entity_poly.pdbx_strand_id
1 'polypeptide(L)'
;NNKGKEGHLDVEAPFVNLYARGQYDLTTIYGSIMRLVADKLPTIPGISKHAAKGNNDFTLQANITSAEVLQRMFGLPLSLNLPVHINGNISDAEKNVNLYINAPNFSWDGSAFHDANIELNTIGDSLRMEARISQGLPYEKAPVYRLRAAAADNNLSTLLYYANQSSKLPITGKIDTRTQFFTSDNGTTGVHV
;
A
#
# COMPACT_ATOMS: atom_id res chain seq x y z
N ASN A 1 4.66 21.86 2.09
CA ASN A 1 4.69 21.79 0.62
C ASN A 1 5.97 22.42 0.09
N ASN A 2 6.84 21.59 -0.44
CA ASN A 2 8.10 22.05 -1.03
C ASN A 2 8.05 21.95 -2.56
N LYS A 3 7.19 22.78 -3.16
CA LYS A 3 6.96 22.81 -4.61
C LYS A 3 8.22 23.26 -5.34
N GLY A 4 8.87 22.33 -6.04
CA GLY A 4 9.95 22.63 -7.00
C GLY A 4 11.34 22.89 -6.39
N LYS A 5 11.58 22.55 -5.13
CA LYS A 5 12.90 22.63 -4.47
C LYS A 5 13.16 21.38 -3.64
N GLU A 6 14.40 20.95 -3.56
CA GLU A 6 14.78 19.95 -2.56
C GLU A 6 14.41 20.46 -1.17
N GLY A 7 13.61 19.68 -0.46
CA GLY A 7 13.18 19.94 0.89
C GLY A 7 13.67 18.87 1.85
N HIS A 8 13.72 19.27 3.09
CA HIS A 8 13.95 18.41 4.22
C HIS A 8 12.80 18.63 5.18
N LEU A 9 12.13 17.55 5.56
CA LEU A 9 11.13 17.53 6.61
C LEU A 9 11.63 16.59 7.69
N ASP A 10 11.75 17.13 8.87
CA ASP A 10 12.08 16.41 10.07
C ASP A 10 11.00 16.72 11.12
N VAL A 11 10.27 15.69 11.53
CA VAL A 11 9.20 15.81 12.53
C VAL A 11 9.49 14.83 13.64
N GLU A 12 9.82 15.35 14.80
CA GLU A 12 9.96 14.59 16.03
C GLU A 12 8.80 14.94 16.98
N ALA A 13 7.92 13.99 17.21
CA ALA A 13 6.80 14.12 18.13
C ALA A 13 6.63 12.81 18.93
N PRO A 14 6.00 12.85 20.10
CA PRO A 14 5.81 11.66 20.95
C PRO A 14 5.11 10.49 20.23
N PHE A 15 4.38 10.75 19.15
CA PHE A 15 3.60 9.78 18.41
C PHE A 15 4.17 9.44 17.04
N VAL A 16 5.16 10.20 16.54
CA VAL A 16 5.77 9.96 15.21
C VAL A 16 7.15 10.59 15.11
N ASN A 17 8.09 9.85 14.53
CA ASN A 17 9.32 10.39 13.96
C ASN A 17 9.23 10.23 12.45
N LEU A 18 9.31 11.33 11.72
CA LEU A 18 9.14 11.37 10.27
C LEU A 18 10.28 12.15 9.63
N TYR A 19 10.99 11.51 8.72
CA TYR A 19 12.03 12.11 7.89
C TYR A 19 11.64 12.00 6.43
N ALA A 20 11.59 13.12 5.73
CA ALA A 20 11.40 13.13 4.28
C ALA A 20 12.42 14.06 3.62
N ARG A 21 13.03 13.61 2.54
CA ARG A 21 14.02 14.37 1.78
C ARG A 21 13.73 14.29 0.30
N GLY A 22 13.78 15.43 -0.37
CA GLY A 22 13.52 15.58 -1.79
C GLY A 22 12.39 16.56 -2.06
N GLN A 23 11.79 16.46 -3.23
CA GLN A 23 10.65 17.27 -3.63
C GLN A 23 9.36 16.53 -3.33
N TYR A 24 8.51 17.05 -2.46
CA TYR A 24 7.27 16.41 -2.08
C TYR A 24 6.11 17.38 -1.92
N ASP A 25 4.92 16.90 -2.24
CA ASP A 25 3.63 17.49 -1.87
C ASP A 25 2.74 16.42 -1.26
N LEU A 26 2.60 16.45 0.06
CA LEU A 26 1.86 15.43 0.82
C LEU A 26 0.41 15.29 0.35
N THR A 27 -0.18 16.35 -0.21
CA THR A 27 -1.56 16.35 -0.72
C THR A 27 -1.69 15.58 -2.04
N THR A 28 -0.59 15.35 -2.75
CA THR A 28 -0.58 14.69 -4.07
C THR A 28 0.02 13.28 -4.04
N ILE A 29 0.54 12.79 -2.90
CA ILE A 29 1.15 11.45 -2.79
C ILE A 29 0.18 10.35 -3.25
N TYR A 30 -1.06 10.38 -2.77
CA TYR A 30 -2.08 9.44 -3.20
C TYR A 30 -2.28 9.48 -4.73
N GLY A 31 -2.36 10.69 -5.29
CA GLY A 31 -2.47 10.90 -6.74
C GLY A 31 -1.26 10.38 -7.52
N SER A 32 -0.05 10.49 -6.97
CA SER A 32 1.16 9.91 -7.58
C SER A 32 1.10 8.39 -7.64
N ILE A 33 0.71 7.74 -6.55
CA ILE A 33 0.53 6.28 -6.51
C ILE A 33 -0.56 5.85 -7.51
N MET A 34 -1.70 6.54 -7.53
CA MET A 34 -2.79 6.23 -8.47
C MET A 34 -2.39 6.43 -9.92
N ARG A 35 -1.48 7.37 -10.20
CA ARG A 35 -0.91 7.57 -11.54
C ARG A 35 -0.03 6.39 -11.95
N LEU A 36 0.81 5.87 -11.05
CA LEU A 36 1.60 4.67 -11.30
C LEU A 36 0.70 3.46 -11.63
N VAL A 37 -0.40 3.31 -10.91
CA VAL A 37 -1.40 2.27 -11.22
C VAL A 37 -2.06 2.51 -12.58
N ALA A 38 -2.48 3.74 -12.89
CA ALA A 38 -3.09 4.10 -14.17
C ALA A 38 -2.12 3.91 -15.35
N ASP A 39 -0.83 4.11 -15.14
CA ASP A 39 0.21 3.87 -16.13
C ASP A 39 0.30 2.37 -16.53
N LYS A 40 0.08 1.46 -15.59
CA LYS A 40 0.13 0.01 -15.82
C LYS A 40 -1.21 -0.57 -16.26
N LEU A 41 -2.30 0.07 -15.88
CA LEU A 41 -3.68 -0.35 -16.11
C LEU A 41 -4.52 0.82 -16.66
N PRO A 42 -4.15 1.41 -17.82
CA PRO A 42 -4.78 2.63 -18.33
C PRO A 42 -6.27 2.49 -18.65
N THR A 43 -6.76 1.28 -18.88
CA THR A 43 -8.17 1.04 -19.24
C THR A 43 -9.06 0.72 -18.02
N ILE A 44 -8.52 0.70 -16.79
CA ILE A 44 -9.37 0.54 -15.60
C ILE A 44 -10.31 1.74 -15.47
N PRO A 45 -11.64 1.52 -15.39
CA PRO A 45 -12.60 2.60 -15.25
C PRO A 45 -12.37 3.42 -13.97
N GLY A 46 -12.34 4.73 -14.13
CA GLY A 46 -12.30 5.68 -13.00
C GLY A 46 -10.93 5.92 -12.36
N ILE A 47 -9.92 5.10 -12.64
CA ILE A 47 -8.60 5.25 -12.00
C ILE A 47 -7.90 6.55 -12.39
N SER A 48 -8.06 6.99 -13.65
CA SER A 48 -7.48 8.24 -14.14
C SER A 48 -8.00 9.48 -13.42
N LYS A 49 -9.20 9.42 -12.83
CA LYS A 49 -9.79 10.53 -12.04
C LYS A 49 -9.03 10.80 -10.75
N HIS A 50 -8.34 9.79 -10.22
CA HIS A 50 -7.57 9.86 -8.99
C HIS A 50 -6.08 10.09 -9.24
N ALA A 51 -5.64 10.02 -10.49
CA ALA A 51 -4.26 10.25 -10.90
C ALA A 51 -3.96 11.76 -10.94
N ALA A 52 -3.54 12.34 -9.82
CA ALA A 52 -3.16 13.75 -9.78
C ALA A 52 -1.81 13.98 -10.49
N LYS A 53 -1.66 15.14 -11.13
CA LYS A 53 -0.34 15.60 -11.58
C LYS A 53 0.43 16.07 -10.37
N GLY A 54 1.34 15.24 -9.85
CA GLY A 54 2.32 15.60 -8.83
C GLY A 54 3.71 15.72 -9.47
N ASN A 55 4.62 16.23 -8.72
CA ASN A 55 6.05 16.23 -9.03
C ASN A 55 6.78 15.79 -7.76
N ASN A 56 6.40 14.59 -7.29
CA ASN A 56 7.01 14.00 -6.11
C ASN A 56 8.27 13.25 -6.53
N ASP A 57 9.36 13.57 -5.86
CA ASP A 57 10.66 12.88 -5.98
C ASP A 57 11.35 12.96 -4.62
N PHE A 58 11.07 11.98 -3.76
CA PHE A 58 11.52 12.02 -2.38
C PHE A 58 11.68 10.63 -1.76
N THR A 59 12.49 10.59 -0.72
CA THR A 59 12.59 9.46 0.22
C THR A 59 11.82 9.77 1.49
N LEU A 60 11.24 8.74 2.10
CA LEU A 60 10.46 8.81 3.33
C LEU A 60 10.90 7.74 4.30
N GLN A 61 11.07 8.13 5.57
CA GLN A 61 11.18 7.21 6.70
C GLN A 61 10.23 7.69 7.79
N ALA A 62 9.40 6.81 8.30
CA ALA A 62 8.52 7.14 9.41
C ALA A 62 8.48 6.00 10.44
N ASN A 63 8.45 6.40 11.70
CA ASN A 63 8.22 5.52 12.84
C ASN A 63 7.04 6.07 13.63
N ILE A 64 5.89 5.39 13.54
CA ILE A 64 4.64 5.81 14.17
C ILE A 64 4.47 4.98 15.44
N THR A 65 4.52 5.63 16.59
CA THR A 65 4.45 4.97 17.92
C THR A 65 3.05 4.99 18.51
N SER A 66 2.15 5.86 18.01
CA SER A 66 0.77 5.96 18.49
C SER A 66 -0.18 6.29 17.35
N ALA A 67 -1.32 5.60 17.31
CA ALA A 67 -2.40 5.89 16.38
C ALA A 67 -3.36 6.99 16.87
N GLU A 68 -3.18 7.54 18.08
CA GLU A 68 -4.13 8.46 18.70
C GLU A 68 -4.45 9.69 17.84
N VAL A 69 -3.43 10.25 17.18
CA VAL A 69 -3.63 11.38 16.25
C VAL A 69 -4.45 10.97 15.03
N LEU A 70 -4.17 9.78 14.47
CA LEU A 70 -4.93 9.25 13.34
C LEU A 70 -6.38 8.95 13.71
N GLN A 71 -6.60 8.41 14.91
CA GLN A 71 -7.94 8.18 15.46
C GLN A 71 -8.71 9.50 15.57
N ARG A 72 -8.11 10.55 16.15
CA ARG A 72 -8.75 11.85 16.35
C ARG A 72 -9.00 12.60 15.06
N MET A 73 -8.07 12.57 14.11
CA MET A 73 -8.17 13.32 12.86
C MET A 73 -9.08 12.65 11.82
N PHE A 74 -9.07 11.33 11.77
CA PHE A 74 -9.71 10.57 10.68
C PHE A 74 -10.79 9.61 11.18
N GLY A 75 -11.03 9.52 12.50
CA GLY A 75 -12.00 8.58 13.07
C GLY A 75 -11.66 7.11 12.84
N LEU A 76 -10.37 6.78 12.63
CA LEU A 76 -9.95 5.41 12.33
C LEU A 76 -9.97 4.56 13.61
N PRO A 77 -10.60 3.37 13.60
CA PRO A 77 -10.63 2.47 14.75
C PRO A 77 -9.32 1.65 14.86
N LEU A 78 -8.18 2.34 14.78
CA LEU A 78 -6.83 1.77 14.76
C LEU A 78 -6.12 2.02 16.08
N SER A 79 -5.57 0.98 16.71
CA SER A 79 -4.68 1.10 17.86
C SER A 79 -3.35 0.41 17.57
N LEU A 80 -2.23 1.02 17.98
CA LEU A 80 -0.89 0.46 17.81
C LEU A 80 -0.40 -0.07 19.16
N ASN A 81 -0.02 -1.34 19.20
CA ASN A 81 0.63 -1.96 20.34
C ASN A 81 2.16 -1.94 20.23
N LEU A 82 2.65 -1.88 18.99
CA LEU A 82 4.06 -1.69 18.65
C LEU A 82 4.17 -0.66 17.52
N PRO A 83 5.33 0.02 17.42
CA PRO A 83 5.55 1.02 16.38
C PRO A 83 5.38 0.46 14.97
N VAL A 84 4.79 1.28 14.09
CA VAL A 84 4.72 1.03 12.64
C VAL A 84 5.89 1.72 11.98
N HIS A 85 6.62 0.97 11.16
CA HIS A 85 7.75 1.47 10.41
C HIS A 85 7.37 1.60 8.93
N ILE A 86 7.66 2.75 8.33
CA ILE A 86 7.45 3.03 6.92
C ILE A 86 8.77 3.51 6.34
N ASN A 87 9.19 2.88 5.25
CA ASN A 87 10.35 3.32 4.48
C ASN A 87 9.99 3.31 3.00
N GLY A 88 10.44 4.30 2.25
CA GLY A 88 10.21 4.26 0.83
C GLY A 88 10.75 5.47 0.08
N ASN A 89 10.59 5.37 -1.22
CA ASN A 89 10.81 6.48 -2.15
C ASN A 89 9.73 6.47 -3.23
N ILE A 90 9.40 7.65 -3.69
CA ILE A 90 8.49 7.88 -4.82
C ILE A 90 9.16 8.86 -5.76
N SER A 91 9.22 8.52 -7.05
CA SER A 91 9.64 9.42 -8.13
C SER A 91 8.58 9.43 -9.22
N ASP A 92 7.90 10.56 -9.35
CA ASP A 92 6.92 10.78 -10.43
C ASP A 92 7.61 10.87 -11.80
N ALA A 93 8.82 11.42 -11.85
CA ALA A 93 9.59 11.57 -13.08
C ALA A 93 10.06 10.21 -13.62
N GLU A 94 10.54 9.35 -12.74
CA GLU A 94 11.01 8.00 -13.07
C GLU A 94 9.90 6.96 -13.09
N LYS A 95 8.65 7.36 -12.74
CA LYS A 95 7.50 6.47 -12.59
C LYS A 95 7.82 5.29 -11.67
N ASN A 96 8.47 5.58 -10.57
CA ASN A 96 8.99 4.60 -9.65
C ASN A 96 8.42 4.78 -8.25
N VAL A 97 8.11 3.68 -7.60
CA VAL A 97 7.80 3.60 -6.18
C VAL A 97 8.49 2.39 -5.58
N ASN A 98 9.06 2.58 -4.40
CA ASN A 98 9.44 1.50 -3.50
C ASN A 98 8.94 1.90 -2.12
N LEU A 99 7.99 1.16 -1.59
CA LEU A 99 7.38 1.41 -0.29
C LEU A 99 7.36 0.12 0.52
N TYR A 100 7.85 0.20 1.73
CA TYR A 100 7.81 -0.87 2.71
C TYR A 100 7.11 -0.38 3.97
N ILE A 101 6.10 -1.10 4.42
CA ILE A 101 5.37 -0.85 5.67
C ILE A 101 5.43 -2.10 6.52
N ASN A 102 5.90 -1.95 7.76
CA ASN A 102 5.89 -2.99 8.76
C ASN A 102 5.05 -2.54 9.95
N ALA A 103 4.00 -3.29 10.27
CA ALA A 103 3.14 -3.08 11.43
C ALA A 103 3.13 -4.38 12.27
N PRO A 104 4.03 -4.50 13.26
CA PRO A 104 4.26 -5.78 13.94
C PRO A 104 3.12 -6.18 14.88
N ASN A 105 2.39 -5.23 15.46
CA ASN A 105 1.25 -5.53 16.34
C ASN A 105 0.31 -4.32 16.46
N PHE A 106 -0.93 -4.51 16.06
CA PHE A 106 -1.96 -3.49 16.11
C PHE A 106 -3.35 -4.10 16.25
N SER A 107 -4.35 -3.27 16.53
CA SER A 107 -5.76 -3.67 16.43
C SER A 107 -6.54 -2.73 15.52
N TRP A 108 -7.50 -3.28 14.83
CA TRP A 108 -8.46 -2.56 14.00
C TRP A 108 -9.88 -2.97 14.41
N ASP A 109 -10.68 -2.01 14.82
CA ASP A 109 -12.05 -2.23 15.30
C ASP A 109 -12.14 -3.37 16.33
N GLY A 110 -11.23 -3.33 17.31
CA GLY A 110 -11.14 -4.34 18.37
C GLY A 110 -10.52 -5.70 17.98
N SER A 111 -10.34 -5.96 16.70
CA SER A 111 -9.67 -7.18 16.22
C SER A 111 -8.15 -7.02 16.26
N ALA A 112 -7.45 -7.98 16.85
CA ALA A 112 -6.00 -7.98 16.92
C ALA A 112 -5.37 -8.50 15.61
N PHE A 113 -4.26 -7.87 15.22
CA PHE A 113 -3.45 -8.25 14.05
C PHE A 113 -1.97 -8.14 14.38
N HIS A 114 -1.17 -8.98 13.75
CA HIS A 114 0.28 -8.96 13.90
C HIS A 114 1.01 -9.36 12.61
N ASP A 115 2.31 -9.13 12.57
CA ASP A 115 3.20 -9.43 11.43
C ASP A 115 2.69 -8.87 10.10
N ALA A 116 2.07 -7.69 10.11
CA ALA A 116 1.68 -7.05 8.88
C ALA A 116 2.90 -6.44 8.17
N ASN A 117 3.10 -6.86 6.93
CA ASN A 117 4.12 -6.34 6.04
C ASN A 117 3.48 -6.05 4.70
N ILE A 118 3.73 -4.86 4.16
CA ILE A 118 3.27 -4.43 2.84
C ILE A 118 4.48 -3.90 2.07
N GLU A 119 4.68 -4.42 0.89
CA GLU A 119 5.68 -3.95 -0.07
C GLU A 119 4.98 -3.55 -1.37
N LEU A 120 5.29 -2.35 -1.87
CA LEU A 120 4.84 -1.85 -3.16
C LEU A 120 6.04 -1.37 -3.94
N ASN A 121 6.36 -2.03 -5.05
CA ASN A 121 7.57 -1.79 -5.80
C ASN A 121 7.30 -1.71 -7.29
N THR A 122 7.98 -0.76 -7.97
CA THR A 122 8.11 -0.78 -9.42
C THR A 122 9.32 -1.62 -9.79
N ILE A 123 9.13 -2.69 -10.57
CA ILE A 123 10.19 -3.57 -11.04
C ILE A 123 10.08 -3.69 -12.57
N GLY A 124 11.00 -3.08 -13.29
CA GLY A 124 10.89 -2.92 -14.75
C GLY A 124 9.58 -2.21 -15.10
N ASP A 125 8.80 -2.77 -16.01
CA ASP A 125 7.51 -2.20 -16.41
C ASP A 125 6.33 -2.64 -15.53
N SER A 126 6.59 -3.36 -14.43
CA SER A 126 5.53 -3.86 -13.55
C SER A 126 5.47 -3.08 -12.25
N LEU A 127 4.26 -2.77 -11.80
CA LEU A 127 3.98 -2.38 -10.41
C LEU A 127 3.59 -3.63 -9.63
N ARG A 128 4.32 -3.94 -8.57
CA ARG A 128 4.11 -5.14 -7.76
C ARG A 128 3.79 -4.78 -6.32
N MET A 129 2.86 -5.52 -5.75
CA MET A 129 2.50 -5.44 -4.34
C MET A 129 2.57 -6.82 -3.70
N GLU A 130 3.22 -6.90 -2.55
CA GLU A 130 3.15 -8.04 -1.66
C GLU A 130 2.65 -7.57 -0.29
N ALA A 131 1.66 -8.28 0.26
CA ALA A 131 1.15 -8.03 1.59
C ALA A 131 1.00 -9.33 2.36
N ARG A 132 1.31 -9.27 3.65
CA ARG A 132 1.09 -10.35 4.61
C ARG A 132 0.53 -9.76 5.89
N ILE A 133 -0.42 -10.46 6.50
CA ILE A 133 -0.98 -10.11 7.80
C ILE A 133 -1.44 -11.37 8.52
N SER A 134 -1.27 -11.42 9.83
CA SER A 134 -1.81 -12.45 10.71
C SER A 134 -2.90 -11.84 11.60
N GLN A 135 -4.05 -12.52 11.75
CA GLN A 135 -5.15 -12.08 12.60
C GLN A 135 -5.10 -12.84 13.92
N GLY A 136 -5.21 -12.16 15.04
CA GLY A 136 -5.12 -12.71 16.40
C GLY A 136 -3.88 -12.18 17.14
N LEU A 137 -3.56 -12.76 18.28
CA LEU A 137 -2.41 -12.38 19.09
C LEU A 137 -1.14 -13.11 18.61
N PRO A 138 0.06 -12.52 18.76
CA PRO A 138 1.30 -13.06 18.19
C PRO A 138 1.68 -14.50 18.64
N TYR A 139 1.19 -14.93 19.81
CA TYR A 139 1.45 -16.27 20.38
C TYR A 139 0.37 -17.30 20.04
N GLU A 140 -0.66 -16.90 19.29
CA GLU A 140 -1.74 -17.79 18.89
C GLU A 140 -1.46 -18.40 17.51
N LYS A 141 -2.03 -19.59 17.24
CA LYS A 141 -2.07 -20.14 15.89
C LYS A 141 -3.10 -19.34 15.08
N ALA A 142 -2.66 -18.23 14.54
CA ALA A 142 -3.52 -17.23 13.90
C ALA A 142 -3.75 -17.54 12.41
N PRO A 143 -4.91 -17.13 11.87
CA PRO A 143 -5.10 -17.05 10.43
C PRO A 143 -4.08 -16.11 9.79
N VAL A 144 -3.49 -16.56 8.68
CA VAL A 144 -2.53 -15.76 7.89
C VAL A 144 -3.11 -15.51 6.51
N TYR A 145 -3.07 -14.25 6.10
CA TYR A 145 -3.44 -13.79 4.76
C TYR A 145 -2.17 -13.33 4.04
N ARG A 146 -2.03 -13.68 2.77
CA ARG A 146 -0.99 -13.18 1.89
C ARG A 146 -1.61 -12.77 0.57
N LEU A 147 -1.28 -11.58 0.12
CA LEU A 147 -1.67 -11.04 -1.19
C LEU A 147 -0.42 -10.76 -2.00
N ARG A 148 -0.40 -11.22 -3.25
CA ARG A 148 0.52 -10.76 -4.28
C ARG A 148 -0.28 -10.20 -5.43
N ALA A 149 0.11 -9.02 -5.91
CA ALA A 149 -0.47 -8.42 -7.08
C ALA A 149 0.64 -7.90 -7.99
N ALA A 150 0.43 -8.00 -9.30
CA ALA A 150 1.32 -7.42 -10.29
C ALA A 150 0.49 -6.81 -11.42
N ALA A 151 0.77 -5.55 -11.75
CA ALA A 151 0.11 -4.81 -12.81
C ALA A 151 1.11 -4.39 -13.88
N ALA A 152 0.83 -4.74 -15.14
CA ALA A 152 1.60 -4.35 -16.32
C ALA A 152 0.73 -4.50 -17.57
N ASP A 153 0.84 -3.61 -18.53
CA ASP A 153 0.23 -3.72 -19.86
C ASP A 153 -1.27 -4.08 -19.84
N ASN A 154 -2.05 -3.37 -19.00
CA ASN A 154 -3.47 -3.65 -18.76
C ASN A 154 -3.78 -5.05 -18.19
N ASN A 155 -2.78 -5.77 -17.72
CA ASN A 155 -2.96 -7.04 -17.04
C ASN A 155 -2.74 -6.88 -15.54
N LEU A 156 -3.65 -7.44 -14.74
CA LEU A 156 -3.54 -7.54 -13.30
C LEU A 156 -3.54 -9.01 -12.90
N SER A 157 -2.43 -9.48 -12.36
CA SER A 157 -2.35 -10.80 -11.73
C SER A 157 -2.50 -10.64 -10.22
N THR A 158 -3.38 -11.41 -9.61
CA THR A 158 -3.52 -11.44 -8.15
C THR A 158 -3.49 -12.87 -7.62
N LEU A 159 -2.80 -13.04 -6.51
CA LEU A 159 -2.73 -14.29 -5.77
C LEU A 159 -3.06 -13.99 -4.31
N LEU A 160 -4.22 -14.45 -3.86
CA LEU A 160 -4.60 -14.43 -2.46
C LEU A 160 -4.42 -15.83 -1.86
N TYR A 161 -3.70 -15.90 -0.77
CA TYR A 161 -3.52 -17.10 0.03
C TYR A 161 -4.07 -16.88 1.44
N TYR A 162 -4.81 -17.85 1.92
CA TYR A 162 -5.33 -17.93 3.28
C TYR A 162 -4.92 -19.21 3.95
N ALA A 163 -4.46 -19.14 5.18
CA ALA A 163 -4.20 -20.32 6.00
C ALA A 163 -4.71 -20.07 7.43
N ASN A 164 -5.55 -20.96 7.93
CA ASN A 164 -5.98 -20.97 9.32
C ASN A 164 -5.55 -22.28 9.98
N GLN A 165 -4.58 -22.20 10.88
CA GLN A 165 -4.08 -23.33 11.66
C GLN A 165 -4.62 -23.34 13.10
N SER A 166 -5.47 -22.39 13.46
CA SER A 166 -6.06 -22.29 14.81
C SER A 166 -7.21 -23.28 15.04
N SER A 167 -7.83 -23.77 13.97
CA SER A 167 -8.93 -24.71 14.06
C SER A 167 -8.45 -26.18 14.22
N LYS A 168 -9.32 -27.04 14.75
CA LYS A 168 -9.08 -28.51 14.82
C LYS A 168 -8.85 -29.11 13.44
N LEU A 169 -9.42 -28.49 12.40
CA LEU A 169 -9.20 -28.83 11.00
C LEU A 169 -8.51 -27.63 10.33
N PRO A 170 -7.20 -27.69 10.04
CA PRO A 170 -6.51 -26.64 9.32
C PRO A 170 -7.15 -26.40 7.95
N ILE A 171 -7.43 -25.15 7.65
CA ILE A 171 -8.01 -24.72 6.37
C ILE A 171 -7.00 -23.87 5.65
N THR A 172 -6.77 -24.19 4.39
CA THR A 172 -5.98 -23.37 3.47
C THR A 172 -6.79 -23.08 2.23
N GLY A 173 -6.64 -21.89 1.68
CA GLY A 173 -7.27 -21.48 0.44
C GLY A 173 -6.31 -20.68 -0.42
N LYS A 174 -6.48 -20.78 -1.73
CA LYS A 174 -5.74 -20.00 -2.72
C LYS A 174 -6.70 -19.55 -3.80
N ILE A 175 -6.68 -18.23 -4.09
CA ILE A 175 -7.36 -17.63 -5.23
C ILE A 175 -6.28 -17.02 -6.11
N ASP A 176 -6.22 -17.47 -7.36
CA ASP A 176 -5.27 -17.00 -8.36
C ASP A 176 -6.07 -16.47 -9.54
N THR A 177 -5.92 -15.18 -9.84
CA THR A 177 -6.66 -14.54 -10.93
C THR A 177 -5.70 -13.81 -11.87
N ARG A 178 -6.07 -13.81 -13.14
CA ARG A 178 -5.45 -12.98 -14.17
C ARG A 178 -6.55 -12.20 -14.86
N THR A 179 -6.48 -10.89 -14.72
CA THR A 179 -7.49 -9.97 -15.25
C THR A 179 -6.85 -9.12 -16.33
N GLN A 180 -7.41 -9.15 -17.51
CA GLN A 180 -7.02 -8.27 -18.61
C GLN A 180 -8.09 -7.18 -18.80
N PHE A 181 -7.66 -5.94 -18.75
CA PHE A 181 -8.51 -4.79 -19.06
C PHE A 181 -8.31 -4.40 -20.53
N PHE A 182 -9.37 -4.05 -21.21
CA PHE A 182 -9.32 -3.63 -22.61
C PHE A 182 -10.37 -2.57 -22.93
N THR A 183 -10.16 -1.86 -24.01
CA THR A 183 -11.16 -0.97 -24.59
C THR A 183 -11.49 -1.50 -25.96
N SER A 184 -12.77 -1.79 -26.23
CA SER A 184 -13.26 -2.23 -27.53
C SER A 184 -13.30 -1.06 -28.51
N ASP A 185 -13.46 -1.37 -29.82
CA ASP A 185 -13.48 -0.37 -30.90
C ASP A 185 -14.57 0.69 -30.75
N ASN A 186 -15.65 0.37 -30.04
CA ASN A 186 -16.73 1.30 -29.71
C ASN A 186 -16.46 2.16 -28.46
N GLY A 187 -15.27 2.08 -27.86
CA GLY A 187 -14.87 2.83 -26.68
C GLY A 187 -15.38 2.25 -25.34
N THR A 188 -16.01 1.07 -25.36
CA THR A 188 -16.46 0.41 -24.14
C THR A 188 -15.29 -0.32 -23.47
N THR A 189 -15.09 -0.10 -22.18
CA THR A 189 -14.11 -0.85 -21.40
C THR A 189 -14.66 -2.21 -20.99
N GLY A 190 -13.86 -3.23 -21.10
CA GLY A 190 -14.18 -4.60 -20.75
C GLY A 190 -13.10 -5.26 -19.89
N VAL A 191 -13.43 -6.41 -19.34
CA VAL A 191 -12.58 -7.21 -18.47
C VAL A 191 -12.70 -8.68 -18.86
N HIS A 192 -11.54 -9.34 -19.02
CA HIS A 192 -11.42 -10.80 -19.06
C HIS A 192 -10.75 -11.27 -17.76
N VAL A 193 -11.30 -12.30 -17.15
CA VAL A 193 -10.78 -12.92 -15.92
C VAL A 193 -10.46 -14.38 -16.19
#